data_4ee8e3b1c0816789672062d0164708c3
#
_entry.id   4ee8e3b1c0816789672062d0164708c3
#
_cell.length_a   1.000
_cell.length_b   1.000
_cell.length_c   1.000
_cell.angle_alpha   90.00
_cell.angle_beta   90.00
_cell.angle_gamma   90.00
#
_symmetry.space_group_name_H-M   'P 1'
#
loop_
_entity.id
_entity.type
_entity.pdbx_description
1 polymer ?
#
loop_
_entity_poly.entity_id
_entity_poly.type
_entity_poly.pdbx_seq_one_letter_code
_entity_poly.pdbx_strand_id
1 'polypeptide(L)'
;MNSINQQKIKRRKKMANDKTLFEVIENERKAVKKYKPELLEMPEFITKNLKYDFFEWQKSALENFLIFDRISELDDFPDLKNKPTHLLFNMATGAGKTMMMAALILYYFEKGYRHFLFFVNQNNIVDKTENNFIDSTHAKFLFIEKILQGDTVIPIRKVETFSPHSDGIEIKFTSIQKLYNDIHTERENQTTLADLHKLNLVMLGDEAHHLNAPTKSKKRDAEIEHKGWEHMVLELLLNKNGNPSENVLLEFTATPPEKADVQQKYADKIITKFGLKEFLQKGYTKEINLVSS
;
A
#
# COMPACT_ATOMS: atom_id res chain seq x y z
N MET A 1 -38.25 -24.08 -11.46
CA MET A 1 -37.30 -23.03 -11.92
C MET A 1 -36.24 -22.61 -10.89
N ASN A 2 -36.39 -22.92 -9.59
CA ASN A 2 -35.43 -22.44 -8.54
C ASN A 2 -34.12 -23.25 -8.34
N SER A 3 -34.08 -24.54 -8.73
CA SER A 3 -32.92 -25.39 -8.44
C SER A 3 -31.73 -25.14 -9.40
N ILE A 4 -32.01 -24.84 -10.65
CA ILE A 4 -30.99 -24.56 -11.69
C ILE A 4 -30.29 -23.21 -11.42
N ASN A 5 -31.06 -22.20 -10.97
CA ASN A 5 -30.49 -20.91 -10.58
C ASN A 5 -29.65 -21.03 -9.30
N GLN A 6 -30.08 -21.81 -8.32
CA GLN A 6 -29.27 -22.04 -7.10
C GLN A 6 -28.00 -22.85 -7.40
N GLN A 7 -28.04 -23.80 -8.32
CA GLN A 7 -26.83 -24.52 -8.75
C GLN A 7 -25.91 -23.65 -9.58
N LYS A 8 -26.42 -22.75 -10.44
CA LYS A 8 -25.61 -21.75 -11.15
C LYS A 8 -24.97 -20.74 -10.18
N ILE A 9 -25.71 -20.28 -9.17
CA ILE A 9 -25.20 -19.39 -8.12
C ILE A 9 -24.15 -20.11 -7.27
N LYS A 10 -24.37 -21.36 -6.87
CA LYS A 10 -23.38 -22.18 -6.14
C LYS A 10 -22.15 -22.49 -6.99
N ARG A 11 -22.28 -22.76 -8.30
CA ARG A 11 -21.14 -22.92 -9.22
C ARG A 11 -20.39 -21.62 -9.43
N ARG A 12 -21.07 -20.48 -9.60
CA ARG A 12 -20.42 -19.17 -9.67
C ARG A 12 -19.68 -18.83 -8.38
N LYS A 13 -20.28 -19.04 -7.19
CA LYS A 13 -19.62 -18.87 -5.89
C LYS A 13 -18.42 -19.82 -5.70
N LYS A 14 -18.47 -21.07 -6.22
CA LYS A 14 -17.36 -22.01 -6.14
C LYS A 14 -16.21 -21.65 -7.12
N MET A 15 -16.52 -21.12 -8.31
CA MET A 15 -15.50 -20.63 -9.25
C MET A 15 -14.92 -19.26 -8.84
N ALA A 16 -15.69 -18.43 -8.13
CA ALA A 16 -15.20 -17.19 -7.55
C ALA A 16 -14.18 -17.41 -6.41
N ASN A 17 -14.26 -18.57 -5.73
CA ASN A 17 -13.34 -18.90 -4.65
C ASN A 17 -11.93 -19.34 -5.12
N ASP A 18 -11.71 -19.53 -6.43
CA ASP A 18 -10.43 -20.02 -6.97
C ASP A 18 -9.57 -18.89 -7.58
N LYS A 19 -10.15 -17.69 -7.82
CA LYS A 19 -9.41 -16.57 -8.41
C LYS A 19 -8.86 -15.62 -7.34
N THR A 20 -7.64 -15.15 -7.54
CA THR A 20 -7.06 -14.07 -6.74
C THR A 20 -7.55 -12.70 -7.24
N LEU A 21 -7.55 -11.68 -6.35
CA LEU A 21 -7.89 -10.31 -6.72
C LEU A 21 -7.04 -9.80 -7.90
N PHE A 22 -5.76 -10.15 -7.92
CA PHE A 22 -4.85 -9.80 -9.01
C PHE A 22 -5.35 -10.32 -10.37
N GLU A 23 -5.80 -11.58 -10.44
CA GLU A 23 -6.29 -12.17 -11.70
C GLU A 23 -7.58 -11.50 -12.18
N VAL A 24 -8.46 -11.15 -11.25
CA VAL A 24 -9.69 -10.42 -11.59
C VAL A 24 -9.37 -9.03 -12.11
N ILE A 25 -8.54 -8.26 -11.41
CA ILE A 25 -8.15 -6.91 -11.80
C ILE A 25 -7.39 -6.90 -13.14
N GLU A 26 -6.48 -7.84 -13.38
CA GLU A 26 -5.78 -7.96 -14.67
C GLU A 26 -6.73 -8.22 -15.84
N ASN A 27 -7.77 -9.02 -15.62
CA ASN A 27 -8.79 -9.26 -16.65
C ASN A 27 -9.65 -8.02 -16.89
N GLU A 28 -10.10 -7.34 -15.81
CA GLU A 28 -10.85 -6.10 -15.91
C GLU A 28 -10.01 -5.00 -16.59
N ARG A 29 -8.73 -4.87 -16.25
CA ARG A 29 -7.83 -3.90 -16.89
C ARG A 29 -7.76 -4.09 -18.41
N LYS A 30 -7.67 -5.33 -18.89
CA LYS A 30 -7.67 -5.62 -20.33
C LYS A 30 -8.96 -5.19 -21.01
N ALA A 31 -10.09 -5.44 -20.36
CA ALA A 31 -11.41 -5.04 -20.86
C ALA A 31 -11.57 -3.51 -20.85
N VAL A 32 -11.23 -2.86 -19.71
CA VAL A 32 -11.29 -1.41 -19.55
C VAL A 32 -10.38 -0.70 -20.55
N LYS A 33 -9.15 -1.18 -20.74
CA LYS A 33 -8.21 -0.62 -21.73
C LYS A 33 -8.76 -0.60 -23.16
N LYS A 34 -9.63 -1.57 -23.47
CA LYS A 34 -10.25 -1.68 -24.81
C LYS A 34 -11.50 -0.82 -24.95
N TYR A 35 -12.32 -0.73 -23.91
CA TYR A 35 -13.67 -0.17 -24.02
C TYR A 35 -13.89 1.15 -23.28
N LYS A 36 -13.11 1.42 -22.23
CA LYS A 36 -13.23 2.61 -21.36
C LYS A 36 -11.84 3.07 -20.87
N PRO A 37 -10.90 3.39 -21.79
CA PRO A 37 -9.50 3.71 -21.43
C PRO A 37 -9.40 4.90 -20.47
N GLU A 38 -10.38 5.81 -20.46
CA GLU A 38 -10.46 6.96 -19.56
C GLU A 38 -10.46 6.56 -18.07
N LEU A 39 -10.92 5.36 -17.74
CA LEU A 39 -10.89 4.84 -16.36
C LEU A 39 -9.47 4.47 -15.90
N LEU A 40 -8.50 4.39 -16.81
CA LEU A 40 -7.10 4.11 -16.53
C LEU A 40 -6.25 5.38 -16.53
N GLU A 41 -6.83 6.52 -16.87
CA GLU A 41 -6.11 7.78 -16.88
C GLU A 41 -5.68 8.17 -15.47
N MET A 42 -4.37 8.40 -15.32
CA MET A 42 -3.80 8.89 -14.07
C MET A 42 -4.26 10.33 -13.84
N PRO A 43 -4.73 10.66 -12.63
CA PRO A 43 -5.05 12.06 -12.31
C PRO A 43 -3.89 12.99 -12.62
N GLU A 44 -4.20 14.11 -13.25
CA GLU A 44 -3.21 15.12 -13.68
C GLU A 44 -2.43 15.68 -12.49
N PHE A 45 -3.08 15.80 -11.34
CA PHE A 45 -2.45 16.22 -10.09
C PHE A 45 -1.25 15.32 -9.73
N ILE A 46 -1.33 14.00 -9.97
CA ILE A 46 -0.25 13.07 -9.67
C ILE A 46 0.91 13.27 -10.66
N THR A 47 0.60 13.23 -11.96
CA THR A 47 1.64 13.29 -13.00
C THR A 47 2.39 14.61 -13.03
N LYS A 48 1.71 15.72 -12.72
CA LYS A 48 2.32 17.06 -12.66
C LYS A 48 3.17 17.28 -11.41
N ASN A 49 2.93 16.55 -10.33
CA ASN A 49 3.59 16.76 -9.05
C ASN A 49 4.67 15.73 -8.73
N LEU A 50 4.92 14.77 -9.62
CA LEU A 50 6.04 13.84 -9.52
C LEU A 50 7.20 14.29 -10.41
N LYS A 51 8.44 14.10 -9.92
CA LYS A 51 9.66 14.51 -10.61
C LYS A 51 10.04 13.58 -11.76
N TYR A 52 9.60 12.33 -11.72
CA TYR A 52 9.99 11.29 -12.66
C TYR A 52 8.79 10.65 -13.32
N ASP A 53 8.96 10.22 -14.56
CA ASP A 53 7.97 9.42 -15.28
C ASP A 53 7.91 8.00 -14.74
N PHE A 54 6.76 7.37 -14.90
CA PHE A 54 6.56 5.98 -14.52
C PHE A 54 7.11 5.04 -15.58
N PHE A 55 7.77 3.99 -15.12
CA PHE A 55 8.04 2.81 -15.95
C PHE A 55 6.73 2.08 -16.30
N GLU A 56 6.74 1.27 -17.36
CA GLU A 56 5.56 0.53 -17.82
C GLU A 56 4.93 -0.35 -16.73
N TRP A 57 5.74 -1.02 -15.92
CA TRP A 57 5.24 -1.87 -14.84
C TRP A 57 4.64 -1.06 -13.69
N GLN A 58 5.14 0.15 -13.45
CA GLN A 58 4.56 1.07 -12.48
C GLN A 58 3.22 1.62 -12.99
N LYS A 59 3.14 1.99 -14.27
CA LYS A 59 1.87 2.36 -14.91
C LYS A 59 0.86 1.23 -14.78
N SER A 60 1.26 -0.02 -15.09
CA SER A 60 0.38 -1.18 -14.95
C SER A 60 -0.10 -1.40 -13.52
N ALA A 61 0.78 -1.21 -12.51
CA ALA A 61 0.41 -1.32 -11.10
C ALA A 61 -0.57 -0.22 -10.67
N LEU A 62 -0.39 1.01 -11.16
CA LEU A 62 -1.32 2.11 -10.93
C LEU A 62 -2.65 1.93 -11.68
N GLU A 63 -2.64 1.43 -12.91
CA GLU A 63 -3.84 1.05 -13.65
C GLU A 63 -4.65 0.00 -12.86
N ASN A 64 -3.99 -1.02 -12.31
CA ASN A 64 -4.64 -2.02 -11.45
C ASN A 64 -5.26 -1.38 -10.20
N PHE A 65 -4.54 -0.45 -9.57
CA PHE A 65 -5.07 0.29 -8.44
C PHE A 65 -6.28 1.14 -8.82
N LEU A 66 -6.24 1.85 -9.96
CA LEU A 66 -7.37 2.65 -10.46
C LEU A 66 -8.59 1.79 -10.79
N ILE A 67 -8.39 0.59 -11.34
CA ILE A 67 -9.47 -0.39 -11.54
C ILE A 67 -10.10 -0.73 -10.20
N PHE A 68 -9.29 -1.12 -9.22
CA PHE A 68 -9.79 -1.43 -7.88
C PHE A 68 -10.57 -0.26 -7.28
N ASP A 69 -10.06 0.96 -7.38
CA ASP A 69 -10.65 2.11 -6.74
C ASP A 69 -11.91 2.63 -7.45
N ARG A 70 -11.89 2.69 -8.80
CA ARG A 70 -12.95 3.31 -9.62
C ARG A 70 -14.10 2.38 -9.99
N ILE A 71 -13.88 1.06 -10.00
CA ILE A 71 -14.94 0.10 -10.26
C ILE A 71 -15.69 -0.15 -8.95
N SER A 72 -16.99 0.18 -8.93
CA SER A 72 -17.82 0.08 -7.73
C SER A 72 -18.09 -1.35 -7.30
N GLU A 73 -18.17 -2.29 -8.23
CA GLU A 73 -18.47 -3.69 -7.97
C GLU A 73 -17.48 -4.59 -8.70
N LEU A 74 -16.90 -5.51 -7.96
CA LEU A 74 -16.13 -6.63 -8.48
C LEU A 74 -16.94 -7.90 -8.22
N ASP A 75 -17.56 -8.47 -9.24
CA ASP A 75 -18.45 -9.63 -9.14
C ASP A 75 -17.87 -10.80 -8.33
N ASP A 76 -16.55 -11.02 -8.47
CA ASP A 76 -15.84 -12.08 -7.77
C ASP A 76 -15.50 -11.71 -6.30
N PHE A 77 -15.60 -10.42 -5.91
CA PHE A 77 -15.30 -9.91 -4.57
C PHE A 77 -16.32 -8.86 -4.09
N PRO A 78 -17.61 -9.21 -3.95
CA PRO A 78 -18.67 -8.23 -3.67
C PRO A 78 -18.52 -7.51 -2.33
N ASP A 79 -17.93 -8.18 -1.32
CA ASP A 79 -17.77 -7.62 0.02
C ASP A 79 -16.50 -6.77 0.20
N LEU A 80 -15.64 -6.69 -0.83
CA LEU A 80 -14.34 -6.05 -0.69
C LEU A 80 -14.46 -4.53 -0.48
N LYS A 81 -15.44 -3.92 -1.13
CA LYS A 81 -15.72 -2.47 -1.05
C LYS A 81 -16.39 -2.03 0.26
N ASN A 82 -16.94 -2.97 1.01
CA ASN A 82 -17.58 -2.71 2.29
C ASN A 82 -16.60 -2.75 3.47
N LYS A 83 -15.32 -2.98 3.20
CA LYS A 83 -14.24 -3.06 4.19
C LYS A 83 -13.25 -1.93 3.96
N PRO A 84 -12.48 -1.55 4.99
CA PRO A 84 -11.34 -0.66 4.82
C PRO A 84 -10.39 -1.19 3.74
N THR A 85 -9.85 -0.28 2.93
CA THR A 85 -8.95 -0.66 1.83
C THR A 85 -7.66 -1.26 2.38
N HIS A 86 -7.38 -2.52 2.01
CA HIS A 86 -6.12 -3.21 2.33
C HIS A 86 -5.57 -3.85 1.06
N LEU A 87 -4.49 -3.30 0.52
CA LEU A 87 -3.90 -3.74 -0.75
C LEU A 87 -2.41 -4.04 -0.61
N LEU A 88 -1.95 -5.06 -1.36
CA LEU A 88 -0.55 -5.46 -1.43
C LEU A 88 0.00 -5.29 -2.85
N PHE A 89 1.08 -4.52 -2.96
CA PHE A 89 1.89 -4.34 -4.16
C PHE A 89 3.13 -5.25 -4.07
N ASN A 90 3.11 -6.38 -4.74
CA ASN A 90 4.29 -7.23 -4.86
C ASN A 90 5.15 -6.74 -6.02
N MET A 91 6.26 -6.08 -5.70
CA MET A 91 7.19 -5.46 -6.66
C MET A 91 8.63 -5.74 -6.26
N ALA A 92 9.46 -6.16 -7.21
CA ALA A 92 10.86 -6.47 -7.00
C ALA A 92 11.64 -5.32 -6.34
N THR A 93 12.75 -5.65 -5.68
CA THR A 93 13.70 -4.63 -5.22
C THR A 93 14.25 -3.86 -6.44
N GLY A 94 14.26 -2.54 -6.35
CA GLY A 94 14.67 -1.68 -7.48
C GLY A 94 13.55 -1.37 -8.49
N ALA A 95 12.39 -2.01 -8.43
CA ALA A 95 11.26 -1.73 -9.32
C ALA A 95 10.55 -0.39 -9.05
N GLY A 96 11.00 0.36 -8.03
CA GLY A 96 10.50 1.70 -7.71
C GLY A 96 9.26 1.71 -6.82
N LYS A 97 9.18 0.83 -5.81
CA LYS A 97 8.11 0.84 -4.79
C LYS A 97 7.90 2.23 -4.18
N THR A 98 8.99 2.94 -3.86
CA THR A 98 8.93 4.28 -3.26
C THR A 98 8.25 5.31 -4.18
N MET A 99 8.46 5.19 -5.49
CA MET A 99 7.77 6.03 -6.48
C MET A 99 6.26 5.74 -6.50
N MET A 100 5.87 4.46 -6.38
CA MET A 100 4.47 4.09 -6.26
C MET A 100 3.83 4.66 -5.00
N MET A 101 4.55 4.62 -3.86
CA MET A 101 4.09 5.22 -2.61
C MET A 101 3.89 6.73 -2.77
N ALA A 102 4.83 7.44 -3.44
CA ALA A 102 4.69 8.88 -3.72
C ALA A 102 3.44 9.19 -4.56
N ALA A 103 3.18 8.40 -5.60
CA ALA A 103 1.98 8.54 -6.43
C ALA A 103 0.69 8.33 -5.62
N LEU A 104 0.67 7.32 -4.74
CA LEU A 104 -0.48 7.00 -3.91
C LEU A 104 -0.70 8.02 -2.78
N ILE A 105 0.36 8.64 -2.25
CA ILE A 105 0.25 9.79 -1.34
C ILE A 105 -0.49 10.93 -2.04
N LEU A 106 -0.07 11.31 -3.25
CA LEU A 106 -0.74 12.36 -4.01
C LEU A 106 -2.19 11.98 -4.36
N TYR A 107 -2.43 10.73 -4.75
CA TYR A 107 -3.76 10.23 -5.05
C TYR A 107 -4.72 10.37 -3.86
N TYR A 108 -4.31 9.91 -2.70
CA TYR A 108 -5.15 9.98 -1.50
C TYR A 108 -5.24 11.41 -0.96
N PHE A 109 -4.21 12.24 -1.15
CA PHE A 109 -4.32 13.67 -0.85
C PHE A 109 -5.44 14.34 -1.68
N GLU A 110 -5.51 14.07 -2.98
CA GLU A 110 -6.58 14.57 -3.86
C GLU A 110 -7.96 14.06 -3.42
N LYS A 111 -8.03 12.87 -2.83
CA LYS A 111 -9.25 12.32 -2.21
C LYS A 111 -9.60 12.89 -0.82
N GLY A 112 -8.81 13.83 -0.33
CA GLY A 112 -9.09 14.52 0.93
C GLY A 112 -8.31 14.00 2.16
N TYR A 113 -7.48 12.97 2.01
CA TYR A 113 -6.60 12.51 3.08
C TYR A 113 -5.45 13.49 3.30
N ARG A 114 -5.05 13.63 4.55
CA ARG A 114 -3.96 14.54 4.97
C ARG A 114 -2.88 13.84 5.77
N HIS A 115 -3.18 12.70 6.37
CA HIS A 115 -2.37 12.01 7.37
C HIS A 115 -1.87 10.68 6.83
N PHE A 116 -0.56 10.59 6.65
CA PHE A 116 0.11 9.43 6.07
C PHE A 116 1.06 8.80 7.09
N LEU A 117 0.83 7.54 7.43
CA LEU A 117 1.65 6.79 8.36
C LEU A 117 2.54 5.82 7.59
N PHE A 118 3.82 6.16 7.46
CA PHE A 118 4.81 5.30 6.84
C PHE A 118 5.53 4.46 7.89
N PHE A 119 5.53 3.15 7.73
CA PHE A 119 6.20 2.25 8.63
C PHE A 119 6.96 1.13 7.91
N VAL A 120 8.08 0.76 8.52
CA VAL A 120 8.97 -0.32 8.08
C VAL A 120 9.35 -1.20 9.27
N ASN A 121 9.95 -2.35 8.98
CA ASN A 121 10.41 -3.24 10.03
C ASN A 121 11.68 -2.73 10.76
N GLN A 122 12.55 -1.95 10.10
CA GLN A 122 13.85 -1.52 10.63
C GLN A 122 14.05 0.00 10.52
N ASN A 123 14.59 0.61 11.59
CA ASN A 123 14.78 2.06 11.67
C ASN A 123 15.73 2.63 10.59
N ASN A 124 16.78 1.90 10.20
CA ASN A 124 17.74 2.36 9.19
C ASN A 124 17.16 2.54 7.78
N ILE A 125 16.00 1.97 7.51
CA ILE A 125 15.28 2.13 6.23
C ILE A 125 14.42 3.39 6.28
N VAL A 126 13.93 3.77 7.46
CA VAL A 126 13.11 4.98 7.66
C VAL A 126 13.82 6.21 7.12
N ASP A 127 15.05 6.47 7.56
CA ASP A 127 15.81 7.68 7.22
C ASP A 127 16.07 7.83 5.71
N LYS A 128 16.36 6.69 5.03
CA LYS A 128 16.60 6.69 3.58
C LYS A 128 15.34 6.99 2.78
N THR A 129 14.20 6.50 3.24
CA THR A 129 12.93 6.70 2.56
C THR A 129 12.37 8.10 2.85
N GLU A 130 12.54 8.59 4.07
CA GLU A 130 12.16 9.93 4.47
C GLU A 130 12.73 11.01 3.55
N ASN A 131 14.05 10.96 3.27
CA ASN A 131 14.70 11.94 2.40
C ASN A 131 14.10 11.96 0.98
N ASN A 132 13.62 10.83 0.48
CA ASN A 132 12.97 10.77 -0.84
C ASN A 132 11.63 11.50 -0.88
N PHE A 133 10.97 11.70 0.26
CA PHE A 133 9.66 12.34 0.35
C PHE A 133 9.73 13.78 0.88
N ILE A 134 10.72 14.11 1.70
CA ILE A 134 10.73 15.37 2.47
C ILE A 134 11.84 16.33 2.03
N ASP A 135 13.02 15.82 1.71
CA ASP A 135 14.18 16.65 1.37
C ASP A 135 14.23 16.97 -0.12
N SER A 136 13.75 18.15 -0.52
CA SER A 136 13.77 18.60 -1.91
C SER A 136 15.19 18.74 -2.50
N THR A 137 16.24 18.81 -1.66
CA THR A 137 17.62 18.87 -2.11
C THR A 137 18.23 17.48 -2.35
N HIS A 138 17.56 16.44 -1.86
CA HIS A 138 18.02 15.07 -2.01
C HIS A 138 17.93 14.60 -3.47
N ALA A 139 18.99 13.94 -3.96
CA ALA A 139 19.09 13.49 -5.35
C ALA A 139 17.94 12.56 -5.79
N LYS A 140 17.34 11.83 -4.84
CA LYS A 140 16.24 10.90 -5.07
C LYS A 140 14.88 11.44 -4.60
N PHE A 141 14.77 12.74 -4.39
CA PHE A 141 13.49 13.37 -4.07
C PHE A 141 12.47 13.11 -5.18
N LEU A 142 11.28 12.71 -4.83
CA LEU A 142 10.31 12.13 -5.76
C LEU A 142 9.28 13.13 -6.29
N PHE A 143 9.06 14.24 -5.57
CA PHE A 143 8.11 15.26 -5.98
C PHE A 143 8.81 16.37 -6.76
N ILE A 144 8.04 17.22 -7.42
CA ILE A 144 8.55 18.52 -7.88
C ILE A 144 8.82 19.43 -6.67
N GLU A 145 9.58 20.50 -6.87
CA GLU A 145 10.00 21.39 -5.78
C GLU A 145 8.83 21.95 -4.96
N LYS A 146 7.70 22.23 -5.62
CA LYS A 146 6.47 22.70 -4.98
C LYS A 146 5.29 21.91 -5.52
N ILE A 147 4.67 21.11 -4.68
CA ILE A 147 3.43 20.40 -5.03
C ILE A 147 2.33 21.46 -5.23
N LEU A 148 1.67 21.43 -6.37
CA LEU A 148 0.66 22.42 -6.76
C LEU A 148 -0.71 21.76 -6.98
N GLN A 149 -1.74 22.34 -6.39
CA GLN A 149 -3.14 22.06 -6.72
C GLN A 149 -3.79 23.33 -7.23
N GLY A 150 -3.93 23.44 -8.55
CA GLY A 150 -4.18 24.74 -9.19
C GLY A 150 -3.03 25.71 -8.89
N ASP A 151 -3.35 26.88 -8.34
CA ASP A 151 -2.38 27.90 -7.92
C ASP A 151 -1.92 27.76 -6.45
N THR A 152 -2.46 26.77 -5.74
CA THR A 152 -2.16 26.57 -4.31
C THR A 152 -0.97 25.64 -4.13
N VAL A 153 0.03 26.10 -3.37
CA VAL A 153 1.16 25.28 -2.95
C VAL A 153 0.72 24.38 -1.81
N ILE A 154 0.90 23.06 -1.98
CA ILE A 154 0.58 22.07 -0.98
C ILE A 154 1.88 21.72 -0.22
N PRO A 155 1.98 22.05 1.08
CA PRO A 155 3.14 21.69 1.86
C PRO A 155 3.16 20.20 2.15
N ILE A 156 4.36 19.60 2.10
CA ILE A 156 4.62 18.24 2.57
C ILE A 156 5.55 18.32 3.78
N ARG A 157 5.17 17.66 4.88
CA ARG A 157 5.87 17.78 6.17
C ARG A 157 6.05 16.43 6.82
N LYS A 158 7.25 16.20 7.37
CA LYS A 158 7.44 15.17 8.39
C LYS A 158 6.85 15.66 9.70
N VAL A 159 6.13 14.79 10.40
CA VAL A 159 5.55 15.06 11.70
C VAL A 159 5.82 13.92 12.69
N GLU A 160 5.97 14.27 13.96
CA GLU A 160 5.97 13.27 15.05
C GLU A 160 4.55 13.00 15.55
N THR A 161 3.69 14.01 15.49
CA THR A 161 2.27 13.93 15.85
C THR A 161 1.45 14.64 14.77
N PHE A 162 0.36 14.02 14.35
CA PHE A 162 -0.52 14.58 13.33
C PHE A 162 -1.32 15.76 13.87
N SER A 163 -1.51 16.77 13.03
CA SER A 163 -2.43 17.89 13.29
C SER A 163 -3.87 17.44 13.07
N PRO A 164 -4.84 17.78 13.94
CA PRO A 164 -6.26 17.48 13.69
C PRO A 164 -6.78 18.07 12.39
N HIS A 165 -6.23 19.23 11.98
CA HIS A 165 -6.57 19.94 10.75
C HIS A 165 -5.27 20.30 10.02
N SER A 166 -4.95 19.60 8.95
CA SER A 166 -3.78 19.87 8.11
C SER A 166 -4.18 20.51 6.79
N ASP A 167 -3.43 21.53 6.37
CA ASP A 167 -3.54 22.19 5.06
C ASP A 167 -2.73 21.49 3.98
N GLY A 168 -1.92 20.48 4.35
CA GLY A 168 -1.01 19.79 3.46
C GLY A 168 -0.91 18.30 3.72
N ILE A 169 0.18 17.72 3.23
CA ILE A 169 0.52 16.31 3.39
C ILE A 169 1.38 16.17 4.64
N GLU A 170 0.87 15.50 5.66
CA GLU A 170 1.63 15.15 6.86
C GLU A 170 2.02 13.68 6.82
N ILE A 171 3.34 13.41 6.92
CA ILE A 171 3.86 12.05 6.95
C ILE A 171 4.57 11.80 8.27
N LYS A 172 4.10 10.81 9.01
CA LYS A 172 4.80 10.26 10.18
C LYS A 172 5.58 9.03 9.74
N PHE A 173 6.89 9.10 9.89
CA PHE A 173 7.80 7.98 9.60
C PHE A 173 8.13 7.25 10.90
N THR A 174 7.98 5.94 10.92
CA THR A 174 8.23 5.14 12.11
C THR A 174 8.63 3.70 11.77
N SER A 175 9.17 2.97 12.75
CA SER A 175 9.21 1.51 12.65
C SER A 175 7.97 0.90 13.28
N ILE A 176 7.63 -0.33 12.87
CA ILE A 176 6.48 -1.04 13.42
C ILE A 176 6.61 -1.24 14.94
N GLN A 177 7.82 -1.49 15.42
CA GLN A 177 8.09 -1.67 16.86
C GLN A 177 7.92 -0.34 17.63
N LYS A 178 8.41 0.79 17.08
CA LYS A 178 8.22 2.11 17.69
C LYS A 178 6.73 2.45 17.74
N LEU A 179 6.02 2.23 16.65
CA LEU A 179 4.57 2.48 16.57
C LEU A 179 3.80 1.64 17.61
N TYR A 180 4.16 0.36 17.74
CA TYR A 180 3.57 -0.54 18.74
C TYR A 180 3.78 -0.01 20.16
N ASN A 181 5.00 0.41 20.49
CA ASN A 181 5.34 0.96 21.78
C ASN A 181 4.62 2.30 22.05
N ASP A 182 4.58 3.19 21.05
CA ASP A 182 3.92 4.50 21.16
C ASP A 182 2.42 4.35 21.46
N ILE A 183 1.76 3.36 20.85
CA ILE A 183 0.32 3.12 21.03
C ILE A 183 0.01 2.46 22.37
N HIS A 184 0.92 1.62 22.90
CA HIS A 184 0.68 0.86 24.14
C HIS A 184 1.28 1.50 25.40
N THR A 185 2.07 2.58 25.25
CA THR A 185 2.71 3.26 26.38
C THR A 185 2.28 4.71 26.39
N GLU A 186 1.44 5.09 27.36
CA GLU A 186 1.07 6.48 27.54
C GLU A 186 2.28 7.31 28.01
N ARG A 187 2.70 8.26 27.19
CA ARG A 187 3.73 9.25 27.53
C ARG A 187 3.25 10.63 27.12
N GLU A 188 3.67 11.63 27.85
CA GLU A 188 3.39 13.02 27.48
C GLU A 188 3.95 13.35 26.09
N ASN A 189 3.17 14.09 25.28
CA ASN A 189 3.49 14.51 23.91
C ASN A 189 3.66 13.39 22.87
N GLN A 190 3.06 12.22 23.08
CA GLN A 190 3.00 11.16 22.08
C GLN A 190 1.61 11.03 21.46
N THR A 191 1.58 10.56 20.21
CA THR A 191 0.34 10.24 19.50
C THR A 191 -0.31 9.03 20.15
N THR A 192 -1.50 9.18 20.71
CA THR A 192 -2.26 8.06 21.29
C THR A 192 -3.10 7.36 20.24
N LEU A 193 -3.52 6.12 20.53
CA LEU A 193 -4.48 5.40 19.70
C LEU A 193 -5.78 6.19 19.52
N ALA A 194 -6.25 6.85 20.57
CA ALA A 194 -7.46 7.69 20.54
C ALA A 194 -7.31 8.88 19.58
N ASP A 195 -6.13 9.46 19.47
CA ASP A 195 -5.87 10.54 18.52
C ASP A 195 -5.85 10.02 17.08
N LEU A 196 -5.22 8.87 16.83
CA LEU A 196 -5.22 8.24 15.51
C LEU A 196 -6.64 7.84 15.07
N HIS A 197 -7.51 7.44 15.98
CA HIS A 197 -8.89 7.09 15.66
C HIS A 197 -9.76 8.28 15.21
N LYS A 198 -9.38 9.51 15.54
CA LYS A 198 -10.07 10.73 15.08
C LYS A 198 -9.73 11.10 13.65
N LEU A 199 -8.68 10.50 13.08
CA LEU A 199 -8.12 10.84 11.77
C LEU A 199 -8.51 9.77 10.72
N ASN A 200 -8.53 10.18 9.46
CA ASN A 200 -8.49 9.25 8.34
C ASN A 200 -7.05 9.09 7.89
N LEU A 201 -6.54 7.86 8.01
CA LEU A 201 -5.14 7.54 7.80
C LEU A 201 -4.94 6.76 6.49
N VAL A 202 -3.89 7.12 5.76
CA VAL A 202 -3.30 6.25 4.76
C VAL A 202 -2.02 5.66 5.33
N MET A 203 -2.01 4.36 5.53
CA MET A 203 -0.89 3.60 6.06
C MET A 203 -0.09 2.99 4.91
N LEU A 204 1.21 3.23 4.90
CA LEU A 204 2.17 2.76 3.89
C LEU A 204 3.17 1.82 4.57
N GLY A 205 3.02 0.52 4.36
CA GLY A 205 3.93 -0.49 4.91
C GLY A 205 4.97 -0.93 3.88
N ASP A 206 6.24 -0.62 4.07
CA ASP A 206 7.31 -1.15 3.22
C ASP A 206 7.88 -2.43 3.82
N GLU A 207 8.28 -3.35 2.95
CA GLU A 207 8.76 -4.70 3.31
C GLU A 207 7.73 -5.50 4.15
N ALA A 208 6.47 -5.46 3.74
CA ALA A 208 5.33 -6.07 4.43
C ALA A 208 5.49 -7.58 4.72
N HIS A 209 6.38 -8.29 4.00
CA HIS A 209 6.67 -9.69 4.28
C HIS A 209 7.25 -9.90 5.70
N HIS A 210 7.86 -8.89 6.29
CA HIS A 210 8.31 -8.93 7.68
C HIS A 210 7.15 -8.86 8.68
N LEU A 211 6.00 -8.34 8.29
CA LEU A 211 4.78 -8.41 9.09
C LEU A 211 4.20 -9.84 9.15
N ASN A 212 4.66 -10.73 8.27
CA ASN A 212 4.12 -12.08 8.10
C ASN A 212 5.14 -13.22 8.33
N ALA A 213 6.38 -12.92 8.72
CA ALA A 213 7.43 -13.91 8.90
C ALA A 213 8.08 -13.79 10.28
N PRO A 214 7.98 -14.82 11.15
CA PRO A 214 8.74 -14.84 12.39
C PRO A 214 10.25 -14.82 12.08
N THR A 215 10.98 -13.89 12.68
CA THR A 215 12.44 -13.85 12.61
C THR A 215 13.04 -15.15 13.13
N LYS A 216 14.14 -15.62 12.55
CA LYS A 216 14.77 -16.93 12.83
C LYS A 216 15.29 -17.11 14.28
N SER A 217 15.27 -16.07 15.11
CA SER A 217 15.77 -16.12 16.49
C SER A 217 14.62 -16.21 17.49
N LYS A 218 14.58 -17.28 18.27
CA LYS A 218 13.62 -17.55 19.38
C LYS A 218 12.15 -17.51 18.90
N LYS A 219 11.75 -18.55 18.18
CA LYS A 219 10.46 -18.69 17.48
C LYS A 219 9.22 -18.22 18.26
N ARG A 220 9.14 -18.49 19.58
CA ARG A 220 7.92 -18.24 20.36
C ARG A 220 7.69 -16.77 20.68
N ASP A 221 8.73 -16.06 21.10
CA ASP A 221 8.64 -14.64 21.46
C ASP A 221 8.42 -13.77 20.21
N ALA A 222 9.11 -14.10 19.12
CA ALA A 222 8.95 -13.45 17.82
C ALA A 222 7.54 -13.65 17.22
N GLU A 223 6.92 -14.82 17.42
CA GLU A 223 5.54 -15.08 16.98
C GLU A 223 4.50 -14.26 17.78
N ILE A 224 4.74 -14.11 19.08
CA ILE A 224 3.85 -13.30 19.95
C ILE A 224 3.95 -11.82 19.56
N GLU A 225 5.15 -11.30 19.41
CA GLU A 225 5.41 -9.93 19.01
C GLU A 225 4.81 -9.62 17.64
N HIS A 226 5.00 -10.53 16.70
CA HIS A 226 4.45 -10.42 15.35
C HIS A 226 2.91 -10.38 15.31
N LYS A 227 2.25 -11.27 16.07
CA LYS A 227 0.78 -11.23 16.21
C LYS A 227 0.30 -9.93 16.83
N GLY A 228 1.07 -9.37 17.76
CA GLY A 228 0.79 -8.05 18.35
C GLY A 228 0.86 -6.92 17.32
N TRP A 229 1.85 -6.92 16.45
CA TRP A 229 1.98 -5.91 15.39
C TRP A 229 0.87 -6.04 14.34
N GLU A 230 0.57 -7.26 13.92
CA GLU A 230 -0.53 -7.51 12.99
C GLU A 230 -1.86 -7.06 13.57
N HIS A 231 -2.16 -7.42 14.81
CA HIS A 231 -3.35 -6.98 15.52
C HIS A 231 -3.42 -5.45 15.61
N MET A 232 -2.32 -4.79 15.98
CA MET A 232 -2.27 -3.33 16.04
C MET A 232 -2.61 -2.69 14.69
N VAL A 233 -1.98 -3.12 13.60
CA VAL A 233 -2.19 -2.51 12.29
C VAL A 233 -3.59 -2.82 11.75
N LEU A 234 -4.04 -4.08 11.82
CA LEU A 234 -5.30 -4.48 11.21
C LEU A 234 -6.52 -4.16 12.09
N GLU A 235 -6.46 -4.49 13.38
CA GLU A 235 -7.64 -4.36 14.23
C GLU A 235 -7.72 -2.99 14.91
N LEU A 236 -6.59 -2.47 15.43
CA LEU A 236 -6.64 -1.19 16.14
C LEU A 236 -6.64 0.00 15.17
N LEU A 237 -5.79 -0.02 14.12
CA LEU A 237 -5.68 1.12 13.21
C LEU A 237 -6.61 0.99 12.00
N LEU A 238 -6.48 -0.06 11.19
CA LEU A 238 -7.25 -0.18 9.96
C LEU A 238 -8.74 -0.32 10.24
N ASN A 239 -9.15 -1.19 11.15
CA ASN A 239 -10.55 -1.42 11.52
C ASN A 239 -11.04 -0.57 12.71
N LYS A 240 -10.19 0.28 13.30
CA LYS A 240 -10.51 1.13 14.46
C LYS A 240 -11.28 0.36 15.56
N ASN A 241 -10.76 -0.79 16.00
CA ASN A 241 -11.42 -1.69 16.96
C ASN A 241 -12.78 -2.21 16.45
N GLY A 242 -12.89 -2.55 15.18
CA GLY A 242 -14.12 -3.05 14.54
C GLY A 242 -15.16 -1.99 14.23
N ASN A 243 -14.86 -0.71 14.43
CA ASN A 243 -15.72 0.39 14.01
C ASN A 243 -15.55 0.67 12.51
N PRO A 244 -16.57 1.20 11.83
CA PRO A 244 -16.46 1.66 10.44
C PRO A 244 -15.27 2.62 10.28
N SER A 245 -14.45 2.39 9.26
CA SER A 245 -13.21 3.15 9.05
C SER A 245 -12.99 3.42 7.57
N GLU A 246 -12.59 4.66 7.28
CA GLU A 246 -12.09 5.10 5.98
C GLU A 246 -10.56 4.93 5.88
N ASN A 247 -9.91 4.30 6.86
CA ASN A 247 -8.48 4.10 6.85
C ASN A 247 -8.07 3.15 5.71
N VAL A 248 -6.88 3.40 5.19
CA VAL A 248 -6.31 2.67 4.06
C VAL A 248 -4.98 2.05 4.48
N LEU A 249 -4.76 0.79 4.10
CA LEU A 249 -3.47 0.11 4.26
C LEU A 249 -2.96 -0.33 2.88
N LEU A 250 -1.81 0.20 2.51
CA LEU A 250 -1.08 -0.11 1.29
C LEU A 250 0.25 -0.75 1.66
N GLU A 251 0.38 -2.03 1.42
CA GLU A 251 1.57 -2.81 1.71
C GLU A 251 2.41 -3.00 0.46
N PHE A 252 3.72 -2.92 0.62
CA PHE A 252 4.69 -3.11 -0.45
C PHE A 252 5.70 -4.20 -0.06
N THR A 253 6.00 -5.12 -0.96
CA THR A 253 6.99 -6.15 -0.72
C THR A 253 7.67 -6.60 -2.00
N ALA A 254 8.96 -6.93 -1.89
CA ALA A 254 9.69 -7.61 -2.96
C ALA A 254 9.53 -9.13 -2.90
N THR A 255 9.22 -9.66 -1.73
CA THR A 255 9.11 -11.09 -1.46
C THR A 255 7.64 -11.49 -1.44
N PRO A 256 7.16 -12.28 -2.42
CA PRO A 256 5.79 -12.76 -2.39
C PRO A 256 5.55 -13.69 -1.20
N PRO A 257 4.31 -13.79 -0.72
CA PRO A 257 3.97 -14.78 0.28
C PRO A 257 4.25 -16.20 -0.22
N GLU A 258 5.14 -16.95 0.47
CA GLU A 258 5.51 -18.30 0.05
C GLU A 258 4.66 -19.38 0.73
N LYS A 259 4.22 -19.15 1.97
CA LYS A 259 3.40 -20.09 2.72
C LYS A 259 1.96 -20.07 2.24
N ALA A 260 1.33 -21.23 2.11
CA ALA A 260 -0.02 -21.38 1.59
C ALA A 260 -1.07 -20.60 2.41
N ASP A 261 -0.95 -20.57 3.73
CA ASP A 261 -1.81 -19.83 4.65
C ASP A 261 -1.70 -18.30 4.43
N VAL A 262 -0.49 -17.80 4.22
CA VAL A 262 -0.23 -16.40 3.92
C VAL A 262 -0.73 -16.06 2.51
N GLN A 263 -0.54 -16.94 1.53
CA GLN A 263 -1.08 -16.76 0.18
C GLN A 263 -2.61 -16.64 0.19
N GLN A 264 -3.28 -17.48 0.98
CA GLN A 264 -4.73 -17.42 1.13
C GLN A 264 -5.18 -16.11 1.79
N LYS A 265 -4.47 -15.68 2.84
CA LYS A 265 -4.72 -14.40 3.53
C LYS A 265 -4.62 -13.19 2.60
N TYR A 266 -3.73 -13.24 1.61
CA TYR A 266 -3.49 -12.15 0.67
C TYR A 266 -4.15 -12.34 -0.70
N ALA A 267 -4.92 -13.40 -0.90
CA ALA A 267 -5.56 -13.69 -2.18
C ALA A 267 -6.51 -12.58 -2.67
N ASP A 268 -7.17 -11.91 -1.72
CA ASP A 268 -8.09 -10.77 -1.94
C ASP A 268 -7.44 -9.39 -1.75
N LYS A 269 -6.09 -9.30 -1.66
CA LYS A 269 -5.36 -8.06 -1.38
C LYS A 269 -4.28 -7.73 -2.42
N ILE A 270 -3.67 -8.76 -3.03
CA ILE A 270 -2.63 -8.54 -4.03
C ILE A 270 -3.24 -7.97 -5.29
N ILE A 271 -2.82 -6.76 -5.68
CA ILE A 271 -3.27 -6.09 -6.91
C ILE A 271 -2.19 -5.97 -7.97
N THR A 272 -0.94 -6.24 -7.62
CA THR A 272 0.19 -6.23 -8.55
C THR A 272 1.17 -7.34 -8.24
N LYS A 273 1.69 -7.98 -9.28
CA LYS A 273 2.76 -8.98 -9.21
C LYS A 273 3.80 -8.63 -10.26
N PHE A 274 4.89 -8.01 -9.81
CA PHE A 274 6.06 -7.70 -10.64
C PHE A 274 7.31 -8.10 -9.87
N GLY A 275 7.58 -9.40 -9.89
CA GLY A 275 8.66 -10.02 -9.14
C GLY A 275 10.03 -9.85 -9.81
N LEU A 276 11.04 -10.48 -9.20
CA LEU A 276 12.42 -10.42 -9.68
C LEU A 276 12.56 -10.97 -11.12
N LYS A 277 11.84 -12.05 -11.45
CA LYS A 277 11.88 -12.66 -12.79
C LYS A 277 11.44 -11.67 -13.86
N GLU A 278 10.30 -11.03 -13.67
CA GLU A 278 9.74 -10.05 -14.60
C GLU A 278 10.65 -8.82 -14.71
N PHE A 279 11.22 -8.38 -13.58
CA PHE A 279 12.15 -7.25 -13.53
C PHE A 279 13.43 -7.55 -14.31
N LEU A 280 14.01 -8.74 -14.15
CA LEU A 280 15.20 -9.18 -14.89
C LEU A 280 14.95 -9.24 -16.40
N GLN A 281 13.77 -9.71 -16.82
CA GLN A 281 13.38 -9.79 -18.22
C GLN A 281 13.25 -8.42 -18.91
N LYS A 282 13.02 -7.35 -18.15
CA LYS A 282 12.96 -5.98 -18.67
C LYS A 282 14.35 -5.34 -18.89
N GLY A 283 15.45 -6.02 -18.55
CA GLY A 283 16.81 -5.55 -18.78
C GLY A 283 17.31 -4.43 -17.83
N TYR A 284 16.55 -4.10 -16.80
CA TYR A 284 16.91 -3.05 -15.82
C TYR A 284 17.68 -3.61 -14.61
N THR A 285 18.67 -4.46 -14.85
CA THR A 285 19.47 -5.02 -13.77
C THR A 285 20.76 -4.23 -13.56
N LYS A 286 21.17 -4.11 -12.29
CA LYS A 286 22.57 -3.84 -11.98
C LYS A 286 23.39 -5.01 -12.54
N GLU A 287 24.48 -4.73 -13.25
CA GLU A 287 25.45 -5.75 -13.63
C GLU A 287 25.90 -6.50 -12.37
N ILE A 288 25.65 -7.80 -12.34
CA ILE A 288 26.16 -8.67 -11.28
C ILE A 288 27.55 -9.09 -11.73
N ASN A 289 28.58 -8.37 -11.31
CA ASN A 289 29.95 -8.82 -11.45
C ASN A 289 30.20 -9.94 -10.45
N LEU A 290 30.15 -11.18 -10.92
CA LEU A 290 30.63 -12.32 -10.15
C LEU A 290 32.15 -12.25 -10.08
N VAL A 291 32.68 -11.74 -8.97
CA VAL A 291 34.10 -11.88 -8.65
C VAL A 291 34.28 -13.30 -8.12
N SER A 292 34.78 -14.21 -8.94
CA SER A 292 35.26 -15.52 -8.49
C SER A 292 36.50 -15.30 -7.63
N SER A 293 36.45 -15.65 -6.34
CA SER A 293 37.61 -15.76 -5.44
C SER A 293 38.42 -17.00 -5.74
#